data_99bde1e35661fed47ac6fadfac18f264
#
_entry.id   99bde1e35661fed47ac6fadfac18f264
#
_cell.length_a   1.000
_cell.length_b   1.000
_cell.length_c   1.000
_cell.angle_alpha   90.00
_cell.angle_beta   90.00
_cell.angle_gamma   90.00
#
_symmetry.space_group_name_H-M   'P 1'
#
loop_
_entity.id
_entity.type
_entity.pdbx_description
1 polymer ?
#
loop_
_entity_poly.entity_id
_entity_poly.type
_entity_poly.pdbx_seq_one_letter_code
_entity_poly.pdbx_strand_id
1 'polypeptide(L)'
;MARLFRAVRLACLPYLPKLHTPEEDIWFFRNRVFAECEVWLAEKEQTIDGFIAFREDWIDHLYVRPERQRRGIGKSLLECAMQERLPLRLWVFQRNTDAIAFYRTCGFRELERTDGSRNEEREPDMLMEWRA
;
A
#
# COMPACT_ATOMS: atom_id res chain seq x y z
N MET A 1 -13.17 0.28 -1.09
CA MET A 1 -11.71 0.48 -0.87
C MET A 1 -11.39 1.16 0.45
N ALA A 2 -12.07 2.23 0.81
CA ALA A 2 -11.80 2.91 2.08
C ALA A 2 -12.01 1.99 3.29
N ARG A 3 -13.04 1.16 3.28
CA ARG A 3 -13.30 0.18 4.34
C ARG A 3 -12.18 -0.86 4.43
N LEU A 4 -11.69 -1.34 3.30
CA LEU A 4 -10.59 -2.30 3.26
C LEU A 4 -9.29 -1.65 3.78
N PHE A 5 -9.00 -0.45 3.34
CA PHE A 5 -7.85 0.33 3.81
C PHE A 5 -7.83 0.43 5.33
N ARG A 6 -8.96 0.83 5.94
CA ARG A 6 -9.09 0.95 7.38
C ARG A 6 -8.96 -0.41 8.09
N ALA A 7 -9.59 -1.46 7.54
CA ALA A 7 -9.53 -2.80 8.13
C ALA A 7 -8.11 -3.35 8.15
N VAL A 8 -7.34 -3.17 7.08
CA VAL A 8 -5.94 -3.62 7.01
C VAL A 8 -5.09 -2.85 8.01
N ARG A 9 -5.26 -1.53 8.11
CA ARG A 9 -4.49 -0.73 9.07
C ARG A 9 -4.78 -1.14 10.52
N LEU A 10 -6.03 -1.39 10.86
CA LEU A 10 -6.39 -1.82 12.22
C LEU A 10 -5.86 -3.21 12.56
N ALA A 11 -5.88 -4.13 11.60
CA ALA A 11 -5.45 -5.51 11.83
C ALA A 11 -3.93 -5.67 11.78
N CYS A 12 -3.27 -5.02 10.83
CA CYS A 12 -1.85 -5.25 10.54
C CYS A 12 -0.94 -4.15 11.10
N LEU A 13 -1.47 -2.95 11.32
CA LEU A 13 -0.71 -1.79 11.77
C LEU A 13 -1.39 -1.12 12.98
N PRO A 14 -1.64 -1.87 14.07
CA PRO A 14 -2.39 -1.32 15.21
C PRO A 14 -1.62 -0.24 15.97
N TYR A 15 -0.31 -0.14 15.77
CA TYR A 15 0.54 0.87 16.41
C TYR A 15 0.39 2.26 15.77
N LEU A 16 -0.24 2.37 14.61
CA LEU A 16 -0.44 3.66 13.95
C LEU A 16 -1.54 4.47 14.64
N PRO A 17 -1.36 5.80 14.76
CA PRO A 17 -2.41 6.65 15.31
C PRO A 17 -3.63 6.67 14.37
N LYS A 18 -4.82 6.78 14.95
CA LYS A 18 -6.07 6.90 14.21
C LYS A 18 -6.32 8.37 13.92
N LEU A 19 -5.74 8.89 12.85
CA LEU A 19 -5.77 10.31 12.52
C LEU A 19 -7.04 10.74 11.79
N HIS A 20 -7.78 9.80 11.19
CA HIS A 20 -8.92 10.09 10.33
C HIS A 20 -10.15 9.27 10.70
N THR A 21 -11.34 9.85 10.44
CA THR A 21 -12.61 9.14 10.60
C THR A 21 -12.89 8.27 9.37
N PRO A 22 -13.85 7.31 9.46
CA PRO A 22 -14.29 6.56 8.28
C PRO A 22 -14.79 7.45 7.14
N GLU A 23 -15.47 8.54 7.46
CA GLU A 23 -15.96 9.49 6.46
C GLU A 23 -14.83 10.23 5.77
N GLU A 24 -13.77 10.59 6.50
CA GLU A 24 -12.57 11.20 5.94
C GLU A 24 -11.84 10.25 5.00
N ASP A 25 -11.77 8.95 5.35
CA ASP A 25 -11.19 7.92 4.47
C ASP A 25 -11.96 7.82 3.15
N ILE A 26 -13.30 7.83 3.20
CA ILE A 26 -14.14 7.79 2.00
C ILE A 26 -13.89 9.01 1.13
N TRP A 27 -13.84 10.20 1.73
CA TRP A 27 -13.56 11.45 1.02
C TRP A 27 -12.19 11.40 0.33
N PHE A 28 -11.16 10.93 1.05
CA PHE A 28 -9.80 10.82 0.54
C PHE A 28 -9.72 9.92 -0.68
N PHE A 29 -10.30 8.71 -0.61
CA PHE A 29 -10.29 7.79 -1.75
C PHE A 29 -11.06 8.34 -2.93
N ARG A 30 -12.22 8.94 -2.69
CA ARG A 30 -13.05 9.51 -3.76
C ARG A 30 -12.39 10.70 -4.45
N ASN A 31 -11.80 11.60 -3.69
CA ASN A 31 -11.33 12.89 -4.22
C ASN A 31 -9.84 12.94 -4.53
N ARG A 32 -9.03 12.07 -3.95
CA ARG A 32 -7.60 12.07 -4.14
C ARG A 32 -7.11 10.80 -4.83
N VAL A 33 -7.43 9.64 -4.30
CA VAL A 33 -6.90 8.38 -4.83
C VAL A 33 -7.44 8.09 -6.22
N PHE A 34 -8.75 8.10 -6.41
CA PHE A 34 -9.35 7.84 -7.72
C PHE A 34 -9.06 8.94 -8.74
N ALA A 35 -8.86 10.18 -8.29
CA ALA A 35 -8.57 11.30 -9.20
C ALA A 35 -7.11 11.33 -9.66
N GLU A 36 -6.16 10.88 -8.84
CA GLU A 36 -4.74 11.04 -9.06
C GLU A 36 -4.00 9.75 -9.43
N CYS A 37 -4.57 8.58 -9.12
CA CYS A 37 -3.91 7.30 -9.28
C CYS A 37 -4.59 6.40 -10.29
N GLU A 38 -3.81 5.51 -10.91
CA GLU A 38 -4.35 4.32 -11.56
C GLU A 38 -4.62 3.30 -10.45
N VAL A 39 -5.81 2.69 -10.48
CA VAL A 39 -6.25 1.78 -9.42
C VAL A 39 -6.67 0.44 -10.02
N TRP A 40 -6.12 -0.64 -9.48
CA TRP A 40 -6.51 -2.01 -9.83
C TRP A 40 -7.07 -2.70 -8.60
N LEU A 41 -8.15 -3.45 -8.80
CA LEU A 41 -8.84 -4.16 -7.73
C LEU A 41 -8.73 -5.66 -7.94
N ALA A 42 -8.56 -6.40 -6.84
CA ALA A 42 -8.75 -7.84 -6.80
C ALA A 42 -10.13 -8.09 -6.19
N GLU A 43 -11.06 -8.58 -7.01
CA GLU A 43 -12.45 -8.77 -6.59
C GLU A 43 -12.85 -10.22 -6.77
N LYS A 44 -13.61 -10.76 -5.80
CA LYS A 44 -14.17 -12.09 -5.86
C LYS A 44 -15.56 -12.07 -5.24
N GLU A 45 -16.56 -12.56 -6.00
CA GLU A 45 -17.94 -12.64 -5.51
C GLU A 45 -18.46 -11.30 -4.97
N GLN A 46 -18.17 -10.20 -5.69
CA GLN A 46 -18.55 -8.84 -5.34
C GLN A 46 -17.88 -8.30 -4.08
N THR A 47 -16.84 -8.99 -3.60
CA THR A 47 -16.05 -8.54 -2.46
C THR A 47 -14.66 -8.13 -2.93
N ILE A 48 -14.19 -6.95 -2.48
CA ILE A 48 -12.84 -6.49 -2.78
C ILE A 48 -11.88 -7.17 -1.82
N ASP A 49 -10.99 -8.01 -2.34
CA ASP A 49 -9.96 -8.70 -1.55
C ASP A 49 -8.69 -7.87 -1.41
N GLY A 50 -8.44 -6.98 -2.35
CA GLY A 50 -7.28 -6.10 -2.30
C GLY A 50 -7.32 -5.04 -3.38
N PHE A 51 -6.43 -4.08 -3.31
CA PHE A 51 -6.27 -3.07 -4.34
C PHE A 51 -4.86 -2.49 -4.34
N ILE A 52 -4.46 -1.96 -5.49
CA ILE A 52 -3.26 -1.16 -5.64
C ILE A 52 -3.61 0.18 -6.28
N ALA A 53 -3.02 1.25 -5.79
CA ALA A 53 -3.14 2.58 -6.35
C ALA A 53 -1.74 3.12 -6.59
N PHE A 54 -1.44 3.47 -7.85
CA PHE A 54 -0.12 3.97 -8.22
C PHE A 54 -0.24 5.10 -9.23
N ARG A 55 0.79 5.93 -9.26
CA ARG A 55 0.88 7.06 -10.21
C ARG A 55 2.34 7.26 -10.58
N GLU A 56 2.61 7.40 -11.87
CA GLU A 56 3.98 7.53 -12.37
C GLU A 56 4.86 6.38 -11.84
N ASP A 57 5.90 6.69 -11.07
CA ASP A 57 6.83 5.74 -10.50
C ASP A 57 6.56 5.46 -8.99
N TRP A 58 5.40 5.88 -8.48
CA TRP A 58 5.04 5.72 -7.07
C TRP A 58 3.88 4.77 -6.85
N ILE A 59 4.05 3.85 -5.91
CA ILE A 59 2.96 3.06 -5.36
C ILE A 59 2.50 3.77 -4.09
N ASP A 60 1.31 4.34 -4.12
CA ASP A 60 0.76 5.06 -2.98
C ASP A 60 0.03 4.12 -2.01
N HIS A 61 -0.65 3.10 -2.54
CA HIS A 61 -1.40 2.15 -1.73
C HIS A 61 -1.32 0.75 -2.32
N LEU A 62 -1.10 -0.24 -1.46
CA LEU A 62 -1.23 -1.66 -1.77
C LEU A 62 -1.76 -2.35 -0.52
N TYR A 63 -2.99 -2.82 -0.58
CA TYR A 63 -3.66 -3.44 0.56
C TYR A 63 -4.36 -4.71 0.13
N VAL A 64 -4.24 -5.75 0.96
CA VAL A 64 -4.93 -7.03 0.78
C VAL A 64 -5.67 -7.34 2.07
N ARG A 65 -6.92 -7.77 1.94
CA ARG A 65 -7.75 -8.16 3.08
C ARG A 65 -6.97 -9.16 3.96
N PRO A 66 -6.93 -8.98 5.29
CA PRO A 66 -6.10 -9.82 6.15
C PRO A 66 -6.30 -11.32 5.96
N GLU A 67 -7.56 -11.78 5.84
CA GLU A 67 -7.87 -13.20 5.64
C GLU A 67 -7.52 -13.72 4.25
N ARG A 68 -7.14 -12.85 3.32
CA ARG A 68 -6.74 -13.20 1.95
C ARG A 68 -5.25 -12.98 1.69
N GLN A 69 -4.51 -12.55 2.67
CA GLN A 69 -3.06 -12.37 2.53
C GLN A 69 -2.35 -13.70 2.33
N ARG A 70 -1.16 -13.65 1.71
CA ARG A 70 -0.31 -14.82 1.41
C ARG A 70 -0.92 -15.78 0.39
N ARG A 71 -1.83 -15.30 -0.46
CA ARG A 71 -2.46 -16.09 -1.54
C ARG A 71 -2.09 -15.59 -2.94
N GLY A 72 -1.05 -14.76 -3.06
CA GLY A 72 -0.59 -14.23 -4.33
C GLY A 72 -1.36 -13.01 -4.83
N ILE A 73 -2.35 -12.51 -4.12
CA ILE A 73 -3.14 -11.34 -4.52
C ILE A 73 -2.26 -10.10 -4.57
N GLY A 74 -1.47 -9.87 -3.52
CA GLY A 74 -0.56 -8.72 -3.47
C GLY A 74 0.45 -8.74 -4.61
N LYS A 75 1.02 -9.90 -4.90
CA LYS A 75 1.97 -10.06 -6.01
C LYS A 75 1.32 -9.78 -7.36
N SER A 76 0.10 -10.29 -7.58
CA SER A 76 -0.63 -10.06 -8.83
C SER A 76 -0.95 -8.58 -9.03
N LEU A 77 -1.37 -7.89 -7.97
CA LEU A 77 -1.63 -6.45 -8.03
C LEU A 77 -0.36 -5.67 -8.32
N LEU A 78 0.74 -6.04 -7.67
CA LEU A 78 2.03 -5.38 -7.90
C LEU A 78 2.51 -5.57 -9.33
N GLU A 79 2.30 -6.75 -9.91
CA GLU A 79 2.65 -7.02 -11.30
C GLU A 79 1.90 -6.12 -12.29
N CYS A 80 0.69 -5.67 -11.96
CA CYS A 80 -0.03 -4.70 -12.78
C CYS A 80 0.74 -3.38 -12.89
N ALA A 81 1.30 -2.90 -11.79
CA ALA A 81 2.11 -1.68 -11.79
C ALA A 81 3.45 -1.88 -12.50
N MET A 82 4.00 -3.10 -12.47
CA MET A 82 5.29 -3.42 -13.08
C MET A 82 5.24 -3.54 -14.60
N GLN A 83 4.06 -3.65 -15.21
CA GLN A 83 3.93 -3.88 -16.65
C GLN A 83 4.57 -2.80 -17.51
N GLU A 84 4.56 -1.57 -17.07
CA GLU A 84 5.16 -0.46 -17.82
C GLU A 84 6.69 -0.42 -17.72
N ARG A 85 7.26 -1.28 -16.88
CA ARG A 85 8.71 -1.41 -16.66
C ARG A 85 9.40 -0.13 -16.21
N LEU A 86 8.65 0.79 -15.64
CA LEU A 86 9.20 1.96 -14.99
C LEU A 86 9.72 1.58 -13.61
N PRO A 87 10.75 2.26 -13.10
CA PRO A 87 11.12 2.09 -11.70
C PRO A 87 9.92 2.40 -10.81
N LEU A 88 9.72 1.62 -9.76
CA LEU A 88 8.63 1.82 -8.82
C LEU A 88 9.20 2.06 -7.43
N ARG A 89 8.67 3.05 -6.75
CA ARG A 89 9.07 3.41 -5.39
C ARG A 89 7.87 3.39 -4.47
N LEU A 90 8.13 3.09 -3.20
CA LEU A 90 7.10 3.12 -2.17
C LEU A 90 7.73 3.46 -0.83
N TRP A 91 6.89 3.97 0.06
CA TRP A 91 7.23 4.12 1.47
C TRP A 91 6.54 3.03 2.27
N VAL A 92 7.26 2.43 3.20
CA VAL A 92 6.75 1.40 4.09
C VAL A 92 7.25 1.69 5.50
N PHE A 93 6.40 1.48 6.50
CA PHE A 93 6.83 1.67 7.89
C PHE A 93 7.84 0.60 8.28
N GLN A 94 8.89 1.00 9.01
CA GLN A 94 9.96 0.07 9.42
C GLN A 94 9.45 -1.08 10.30
N ARG A 95 8.39 -0.85 11.07
CA ARG A 95 7.76 -1.89 11.88
C ARG A 95 6.95 -2.89 11.06
N ASN A 96 6.60 -2.57 9.84
CA ASN A 96 5.83 -3.45 8.99
C ASN A 96 6.76 -4.46 8.32
N THR A 97 7.33 -5.35 9.12
CA THR A 97 8.34 -6.31 8.69
C THR A 97 7.81 -7.31 7.68
N ASP A 98 6.53 -7.68 7.76
CA ASP A 98 5.90 -8.59 6.80
C ASP A 98 5.83 -7.95 5.41
N ALA A 99 5.44 -6.68 5.33
CA ALA A 99 5.39 -5.96 4.06
C ALA A 99 6.79 -5.78 3.48
N ILE A 100 7.78 -5.41 4.30
CA ILE A 100 9.16 -5.27 3.85
C ILE A 100 9.67 -6.58 3.27
N ALA A 101 9.44 -7.71 3.94
CA ALA A 101 9.83 -9.02 3.46
C ALA A 101 9.13 -9.35 2.13
N PHE A 102 7.86 -9.04 2.01
CA PHE A 102 7.09 -9.22 0.77
C PHE A 102 7.69 -8.41 -0.39
N TYR A 103 7.97 -7.13 -0.17
CA TYR A 103 8.54 -6.28 -1.21
C TYR A 103 9.94 -6.76 -1.62
N ARG A 104 10.77 -7.18 -0.67
CA ARG A 104 12.08 -7.75 -0.98
C ARG A 104 11.96 -9.01 -1.84
N THR A 105 11.02 -9.88 -1.53
CA THR A 105 10.75 -11.08 -2.33
C THR A 105 10.33 -10.71 -3.76
N CYS A 106 9.65 -9.59 -3.95
CA CYS A 106 9.23 -9.09 -5.25
C CYS A 106 10.32 -8.29 -5.99
N GLY A 107 11.51 -8.17 -5.41
CA GLY A 107 12.63 -7.50 -6.07
C GLY A 107 12.88 -6.06 -5.66
N PHE A 108 12.16 -5.55 -4.66
CA PHE A 108 12.42 -4.22 -4.12
C PHE A 108 13.63 -4.23 -3.20
N ARG A 109 14.35 -3.11 -3.20
CA ARG A 109 15.49 -2.91 -2.32
C ARG A 109 15.31 -1.64 -1.50
N GLU A 110 15.92 -1.62 -0.33
CA GLU A 110 15.92 -0.44 0.53
C GLU A 110 16.82 0.65 -0.06
N LEU A 111 16.32 1.88 -0.10
CA LEU A 111 17.10 3.05 -0.51
C LEU A 111 17.41 3.95 0.68
N GLU A 112 16.46 4.19 1.57
CA GLU A 112 16.57 5.19 2.62
C GLU A 112 15.67 4.82 3.80
N ARG A 113 16.10 5.20 5.00
CA ARG A 113 15.30 5.12 6.22
C ARG A 113 15.11 6.49 6.81
N THR A 114 13.94 6.76 7.39
CA THR A 114 13.70 8.01 8.11
C THR A 114 13.21 7.73 9.52
N ASP A 115 13.24 8.76 10.35
CA ASP A 115 12.74 8.70 11.72
C ASP A 115 11.23 8.96 11.82
N GLY A 116 10.56 9.18 10.68
CA GLY A 116 9.13 9.45 10.63
C GLY A 116 8.74 10.90 10.87
N SER A 117 9.69 11.80 11.07
CA SER A 117 9.39 13.20 11.40
C SER A 117 8.63 13.93 10.28
N ARG A 118 8.71 13.44 9.05
CA ARG A 118 8.09 14.05 7.87
C ARG A 118 6.77 13.40 7.45
N ASN A 119 6.40 12.27 8.02
CA ASN A 119 5.13 11.65 7.68
C ASN A 119 4.04 12.01 8.71
N GLU A 120 2.80 11.87 8.27
CA GLU A 120 1.64 12.24 9.09
C GLU A 120 1.56 11.45 10.40
N GLU A 121 1.87 10.16 10.34
CA GLU A 121 1.79 9.25 11.48
C GLU A 121 2.95 9.40 12.46
N ARG A 122 4.01 10.12 12.08
CA ARG A 122 5.23 10.26 12.87
C ARG A 122 5.86 8.91 13.24
N GLU A 123 5.75 7.94 12.33
CA GLU A 123 6.28 6.59 12.51
C GLU A 123 7.46 6.38 11.57
N PRO A 124 8.60 5.84 12.04
CA PRO A 124 9.75 5.57 11.18
C PRO A 124 9.39 4.75 9.95
N ASP A 125 9.82 5.20 8.78
CA ASP A 125 9.52 4.56 7.51
C ASP A 125 10.78 4.29 6.69
N MET A 126 10.59 3.64 5.53
CA MET A 126 11.65 3.21 4.64
C MET A 126 11.21 3.43 3.21
N LEU A 127 12.10 4.00 2.40
CA LEU A 127 11.91 4.10 0.96
C LEU A 127 12.47 2.84 0.31
N MET A 128 11.65 2.19 -0.51
CA MET A 128 12.05 1.03 -1.28
C MET A 128 11.85 1.28 -2.77
N GLU A 129 12.66 0.63 -3.60
CA GLU A 129 12.62 0.77 -5.05
C GLU A 129 12.74 -0.58 -5.76
N TRP A 130 11.94 -0.73 -6.81
CA TRP A 130 12.06 -1.82 -7.76
C TRP A 130 12.45 -1.27 -9.13
N ARG A 131 13.35 -1.97 -9.82
CA ARG A 131 13.72 -1.68 -11.21
C ARG A 131 13.59 -2.94 -12.05
N ALA A 132 13.05 -2.75 -13.24
CA ALA A 132 12.91 -3.83 -14.20
C ALA A 132 14.28 -4.37 -14.65
#